data_db738f648c2135d8b5c4bc363fa9459d
#
_entry.id   db738f648c2135d8b5c4bc363fa9459d
#
_cell.length_a   1.000
_cell.length_b   1.000
_cell.length_c   1.000
_cell.angle_alpha   90.00
_cell.angle_beta   90.00
_cell.angle_gamma   90.00
#
_symmetry.space_group_name_H-M   'P 1'
#
loop_
_entity.id
_entity.type
_entity.pdbx_description
1 polymer ?
#
loop_
_entity_poly.entity_id
_entity_poly.type
_entity_poly.pdbx_seq_one_letter_code
_entity_poly.pdbx_strand_id
1 'polypeptide(L)'
;GVSMGAATVLMAAELELPDNVAGIVADCGYTSPEAIIRKVIADMGIPGSAYGIVSMAAALFGHFRLKEASPLEGVKHSCVPILFFHGEDDRYVPCSMSRELYEHCSGEKYILTVPGAGHGMSYFGNRREYVRLTKWFMNRYMGKSGID
;
A
#
# COMPACT_ATOMS: atom_id res chain seq x y z
N GLY A 1 1.02 4.59 6.23
CA GLY A 1 -0.36 4.68 5.72
C GLY A 1 -1.09 3.34 5.78
N VAL A 2 -2.43 3.39 5.82
CA VAL A 2 -3.30 2.19 5.82
C VAL A 2 -4.25 2.27 4.62
N SER A 3 -4.46 1.17 3.90
CA SER A 3 -5.37 1.05 2.75
C SER A 3 -5.10 2.13 1.68
N MET A 4 -6.03 3.02 1.41
CA MET A 4 -5.83 4.16 0.50
C MET A 4 -4.65 5.06 0.93
N GLY A 5 -4.45 5.26 2.24
CA GLY A 5 -3.27 5.97 2.76
C GLY A 5 -1.96 5.23 2.48
N ALA A 6 -1.97 3.89 2.51
CA ALA A 6 -0.81 3.09 2.09
C ALA A 6 -0.51 3.29 0.60
N ALA A 7 -1.52 3.22 -0.24
CA ALA A 7 -1.36 3.49 -1.68
C ALA A 7 -0.80 4.90 -1.94
N THR A 8 -1.28 5.90 -1.20
CA THR A 8 -0.81 7.29 -1.33
C THR A 8 0.67 7.43 -0.98
N VAL A 9 1.12 6.88 0.15
CA VAL A 9 2.54 6.98 0.53
C VAL A 9 3.45 6.14 -0.38
N LEU A 10 2.94 5.04 -0.96
CA LEU A 10 3.68 4.25 -1.94
C LEU A 10 3.84 4.98 -3.28
N MET A 11 2.83 5.73 -3.72
CA MET A 11 2.98 6.61 -4.90
C MET A 11 3.98 7.75 -4.63
N ALA A 12 3.98 8.30 -3.41
CA ALA A 12 4.95 9.34 -3.06
C ALA A 12 6.40 8.84 -3.08
N ALA A 13 6.64 7.52 -3.04
CA ALA A 13 7.98 6.94 -3.05
C ALA A 13 8.78 7.21 -4.36
N GLU A 14 8.12 7.57 -5.46
CA GLU A 14 8.78 7.96 -6.72
C GLU A 14 9.21 9.43 -6.77
N LEU A 15 8.77 10.23 -5.80
CA LEU A 15 9.08 11.66 -5.76
C LEU A 15 10.44 11.91 -5.11
N GLU A 16 11.02 13.08 -5.38
CA GLU A 16 12.14 13.58 -4.59
C GLU A 16 11.66 13.89 -3.17
N LEU A 17 11.90 12.93 -2.27
CA LEU A 17 11.48 13.05 -0.88
C LEU A 17 12.50 13.90 -0.10
N PRO A 18 12.05 14.76 0.85
CA PRO A 18 12.94 15.46 1.75
C PRO A 18 13.83 14.51 2.57
N ASP A 19 15.04 14.92 2.91
CA ASP A 19 16.04 14.11 3.64
C ASP A 19 15.57 13.58 5.01
N ASN A 20 14.53 14.20 5.59
CA ASN A 20 13.92 13.74 6.83
C ASN A 20 12.89 12.61 6.65
N VAL A 21 12.60 12.17 5.42
CA VAL A 21 11.78 11.00 5.16
C VAL A 21 12.66 9.77 5.19
N ALA A 22 12.69 9.09 6.31
CA ALA A 22 13.58 7.96 6.56
C ALA A 22 13.07 6.62 6.00
N GLY A 23 11.78 6.52 5.65
CA GLY A 23 11.17 5.30 5.12
C GLY A 23 9.65 5.36 5.12
N ILE A 24 9.04 4.32 4.57
CA ILE A 24 7.59 4.19 4.40
C ILE A 24 7.08 2.94 5.13
N VAL A 25 5.96 3.08 5.85
CA VAL A 25 5.21 1.94 6.41
C VAL A 25 3.84 1.91 5.73
N ALA A 26 3.54 0.82 5.02
CA ALA A 26 2.33 0.64 4.23
C ALA A 26 1.57 -0.61 4.68
N ASP A 27 0.34 -0.46 5.16
CA ASP A 27 -0.53 -1.56 5.58
C ASP A 27 -1.72 -1.69 4.62
N CYS A 28 -1.97 -2.90 4.11
CA CYS A 28 -3.03 -3.29 3.17
C CYS A 28 -3.15 -2.36 1.94
N GLY A 29 -2.03 -1.97 1.35
CA GLY A 29 -1.99 -1.20 0.11
C GLY A 29 -2.38 -2.03 -1.11
N TYR A 30 -2.84 -1.34 -2.18
CA TYR A 30 -3.18 -1.95 -3.46
C TYR A 30 -2.22 -1.49 -4.58
N THR A 31 -2.14 -2.27 -5.66
CA THR A 31 -1.22 -2.01 -6.78
C THR A 31 -1.62 -0.82 -7.63
N SER A 32 -2.93 -0.60 -7.82
CA SER A 32 -3.47 0.57 -8.53
C SER A 32 -4.94 0.81 -8.19
N PRO A 33 -5.45 2.06 -8.30
CA PRO A 33 -6.88 2.34 -8.21
C PRO A 33 -7.71 1.57 -9.24
N GLU A 34 -7.18 1.38 -10.46
CA GLU A 34 -7.85 0.55 -11.47
C GLU A 34 -8.06 -0.87 -10.99
N ALA A 35 -7.01 -1.53 -10.47
CA ALA A 35 -7.06 -2.93 -10.03
C ALA A 35 -8.07 -3.13 -8.90
N ILE A 36 -8.07 -2.25 -7.89
CA ILE A 36 -9.01 -2.37 -6.77
C ILE A 36 -10.45 -2.06 -7.18
N ILE A 37 -10.70 -1.07 -8.04
CA ILE A 37 -12.05 -0.74 -8.53
C ILE A 37 -12.60 -1.88 -9.39
N ARG A 38 -11.79 -2.47 -10.29
CA ARG A 38 -12.22 -3.64 -11.08
C ARG A 38 -12.56 -4.82 -10.19
N LYS A 39 -11.78 -5.07 -9.14
CA LYS A 39 -12.08 -6.11 -8.16
C LYS A 39 -13.42 -5.86 -7.46
N VAL A 40 -13.65 -4.65 -6.96
CA VAL A 40 -14.91 -4.29 -6.29
C VAL A 40 -16.11 -4.46 -7.22
N ILE A 41 -16.01 -4.02 -8.48
CA ILE A 41 -17.03 -4.21 -9.50
C ILE A 41 -17.34 -5.71 -9.70
N ALA A 42 -16.30 -6.54 -9.78
CA ALA A 42 -16.45 -7.98 -9.93
C ALA A 42 -17.11 -8.64 -8.70
N ASP A 43 -16.70 -8.24 -7.48
CA ASP A 43 -17.28 -8.74 -6.23
C ASP A 43 -18.77 -8.40 -6.09
N MET A 44 -19.20 -7.27 -6.66
CA MET A 44 -20.60 -6.86 -6.70
C MET A 44 -21.40 -7.57 -7.79
N GLY A 45 -20.78 -8.44 -8.59
CA GLY A 45 -21.44 -9.11 -9.73
C GLY A 45 -21.77 -8.15 -10.89
N ILE A 46 -21.18 -6.97 -10.94
CA ILE A 46 -21.42 -5.97 -11.99
C ILE A 46 -20.52 -6.29 -13.20
N PRO A 47 -21.03 -6.16 -14.44
CA PRO A 47 -20.20 -6.36 -15.62
C PRO A 47 -18.95 -5.45 -15.62
N GLY A 48 -17.80 -5.99 -15.99
CA GLY A 48 -16.51 -5.28 -16.00
C GLY A 48 -16.47 -4.00 -16.89
N SER A 49 -17.40 -3.90 -17.86
CA SER A 49 -17.61 -2.69 -18.68
C SER A 49 -17.99 -1.45 -17.85
N ALA A 50 -18.57 -1.65 -16.65
CA ALA A 50 -18.89 -0.56 -15.71
C ALA A 50 -17.66 0.23 -15.27
N TYR A 51 -16.44 -0.37 -15.29
CA TYR A 51 -15.20 0.36 -15.02
C TYR A 51 -15.04 1.58 -15.95
N GLY A 52 -15.44 1.48 -17.21
CA GLY A 52 -15.38 2.60 -18.16
C GLY A 52 -16.20 3.80 -17.69
N ILE A 53 -17.38 3.55 -17.12
CA ILE A 53 -18.26 4.61 -16.57
C ILE A 53 -17.60 5.26 -15.35
N VAL A 54 -17.07 4.44 -14.43
CA VAL A 54 -16.37 4.95 -13.22
C VAL A 54 -15.14 5.79 -13.62
N SER A 55 -14.35 5.30 -14.56
CA SER A 55 -13.16 6.00 -15.05
C SER A 55 -13.49 7.32 -15.73
N MET A 56 -14.58 7.34 -16.51
CA MET A 56 -15.07 8.57 -17.16
C MET A 56 -15.60 9.56 -16.13
N ALA A 57 -16.35 9.11 -15.11
CA ALA A 57 -16.83 9.97 -14.03
C ALA A 57 -15.66 10.56 -13.22
N ALA A 58 -14.64 9.78 -12.91
CA ALA A 58 -13.42 10.28 -12.25
C ALA A 58 -12.72 11.37 -13.07
N ALA A 59 -12.63 11.19 -14.39
CA ALA A 59 -12.01 12.18 -15.27
C ALA A 59 -12.85 13.47 -15.40
N LEU A 60 -14.18 13.35 -15.53
CA LEU A 60 -15.06 14.50 -15.75
C LEU A 60 -15.34 15.31 -14.48
N PHE A 61 -15.60 14.63 -13.36
CA PHE A 61 -16.01 15.26 -12.11
C PHE A 61 -14.86 15.36 -11.10
N GLY A 62 -13.95 14.38 -11.09
CA GLY A 62 -12.79 14.37 -10.20
C GLY A 62 -11.55 15.06 -10.77
N HIS A 63 -11.57 15.35 -12.09
CA HIS A 63 -10.42 15.93 -12.81
C HIS A 63 -9.12 15.15 -12.66
N PHE A 64 -9.20 13.82 -12.49
CA PHE A 64 -8.04 12.91 -12.43
C PHE A 64 -8.29 11.62 -13.21
N ARG A 65 -7.22 10.98 -13.65
CA ARG A 65 -7.29 9.71 -14.35
C ARG A 65 -6.82 8.58 -13.46
N LEU A 66 -7.68 7.57 -13.24
CA LEU A 66 -7.37 6.42 -12.38
C LEU A 66 -6.10 5.65 -12.80
N LYS A 67 -5.76 5.68 -14.08
CA LYS A 67 -4.59 5.00 -14.63
C LYS A 67 -3.25 5.71 -14.35
N GLU A 68 -3.29 7.01 -14.02
CA GLU A 68 -2.09 7.79 -13.72
C GLU A 68 -1.61 7.55 -12.29
N ALA A 69 -2.49 7.08 -11.40
CA ALA A 69 -2.14 6.74 -10.03
C ALA A 69 -1.70 5.27 -9.96
N SER A 70 -0.43 5.01 -9.67
CA SER A 70 0.11 3.67 -9.59
C SER A 70 1.10 3.49 -8.44
N PRO A 71 0.63 3.01 -7.28
CA PRO A 71 1.52 2.57 -6.21
C PRO A 71 2.58 1.57 -6.69
N LEU A 72 2.24 0.73 -7.68
CA LEU A 72 3.18 -0.23 -8.25
C LEU A 72 4.35 0.46 -8.98
N GLU A 73 4.09 1.54 -9.72
CA GLU A 73 5.17 2.33 -10.31
C GLU A 73 5.97 3.08 -9.23
N GLY A 74 5.29 3.66 -8.23
CA GLY A 74 5.95 4.33 -7.12
C GLY A 74 6.99 3.46 -6.40
N VAL A 75 6.67 2.20 -6.12
CA VAL A 75 7.63 1.30 -5.45
C VAL A 75 8.80 0.88 -6.34
N LYS A 76 8.63 0.85 -7.67
CA LYS A 76 9.73 0.55 -8.61
C LYS A 76 10.82 1.62 -8.62
N HIS A 77 10.47 2.83 -8.22
CA HIS A 77 11.39 3.99 -8.19
C HIS A 77 11.73 4.44 -6.76
N SER A 78 11.31 3.68 -5.74
CA SER A 78 11.56 4.05 -4.35
C SER A 78 13.05 4.07 -4.01
N CYS A 79 13.51 5.22 -3.51
CA CYS A 79 14.85 5.41 -2.96
C CYS A 79 14.89 5.24 -1.43
N VAL A 80 13.74 5.09 -0.77
CA VAL A 80 13.62 4.91 0.68
C VAL A 80 13.16 3.50 1.02
N PRO A 81 13.55 2.95 2.18
CA PRO A 81 13.11 1.62 2.61
C PRO A 81 11.60 1.58 2.86
N ILE A 82 10.98 0.43 2.56
CA ILE A 82 9.54 0.23 2.73
C ILE A 82 9.26 -1.01 3.59
N LEU A 83 8.43 -0.82 4.62
CA LEU A 83 7.87 -1.92 5.43
C LEU A 83 6.40 -2.12 5.07
N PHE A 84 6.09 -3.29 4.52
CA PHE A 84 4.73 -3.68 4.17
C PHE A 84 4.10 -4.53 5.26
N PHE A 85 2.82 -4.29 5.54
CA PHE A 85 1.95 -5.16 6.33
C PHE A 85 0.71 -5.53 5.54
N HIS A 86 0.18 -6.74 5.73
CA HIS A 86 -1.10 -7.14 5.12
C HIS A 86 -1.73 -8.32 5.85
N GLY A 87 -3.05 -8.28 6.05
CA GLY A 87 -3.82 -9.43 6.51
C GLY A 87 -4.01 -10.45 5.39
N GLU A 88 -3.75 -11.74 5.65
CA GLU A 88 -3.86 -12.77 4.60
C GLU A 88 -5.32 -13.06 4.20
N ASP A 89 -6.28 -12.80 5.11
CA ASP A 89 -7.71 -13.00 4.90
C ASP A 89 -8.42 -11.69 4.47
N ASP A 90 -7.65 -10.71 3.97
CA ASP A 90 -8.22 -9.47 3.42
C ASP A 90 -8.99 -9.77 2.13
N ARG A 91 -10.32 -9.67 2.23
CA ARG A 91 -11.22 -9.89 1.10
C ARG A 91 -11.50 -8.62 0.30
N TYR A 92 -11.18 -7.45 0.87
CA TYR A 92 -11.37 -6.17 0.18
C TYR A 92 -10.18 -5.82 -0.70
N VAL A 93 -8.97 -5.79 -0.13
CA VAL A 93 -7.72 -5.67 -0.87
C VAL A 93 -6.96 -6.99 -0.74
N PRO A 94 -6.84 -7.80 -1.79
CA PRO A 94 -6.14 -9.08 -1.71
C PRO A 94 -4.69 -8.93 -1.24
N CYS A 95 -4.25 -9.78 -0.33
CA CYS A 95 -2.87 -9.80 0.17
C CYS A 95 -1.83 -9.96 -0.95
N SER A 96 -2.22 -10.59 -2.07
CA SER A 96 -1.39 -10.71 -3.27
C SER A 96 -0.94 -9.35 -3.83
N MET A 97 -1.74 -8.29 -3.67
CA MET A 97 -1.34 -6.95 -4.12
C MET A 97 -0.15 -6.41 -3.34
N SER A 98 -0.10 -6.58 -2.01
CA SER A 98 1.09 -6.19 -1.24
C SER A 98 2.31 -7.08 -1.53
N ARG A 99 2.11 -8.35 -1.84
CA ARG A 99 3.20 -9.22 -2.29
C ARG A 99 3.77 -8.75 -3.63
N GLU A 100 2.91 -8.38 -4.57
CA GLU A 100 3.30 -7.82 -5.88
C GLU A 100 4.06 -6.49 -5.71
N LEU A 101 3.56 -5.58 -4.86
CA LEU A 101 4.24 -4.34 -4.52
C LEU A 101 5.62 -4.60 -3.91
N TYR A 102 5.72 -5.56 -2.99
CA TYR A 102 6.97 -5.97 -2.38
C TYR A 102 7.95 -6.52 -3.43
N GLU A 103 7.52 -7.41 -4.32
CA GLU A 103 8.37 -8.01 -5.34
C GLU A 103 8.98 -6.95 -6.27
N HIS A 104 8.19 -5.96 -6.68
CA HIS A 104 8.61 -4.91 -7.62
C HIS A 104 9.31 -3.71 -6.96
N CYS A 105 9.32 -3.62 -5.63
CA CYS A 105 10.00 -2.53 -4.93
C CYS A 105 11.52 -2.60 -5.15
N SER A 106 12.12 -1.49 -5.60
CA SER A 106 13.56 -1.40 -5.90
C SER A 106 14.43 -1.17 -4.67
N GLY A 107 13.89 -0.50 -3.64
CA GLY A 107 14.60 -0.18 -2.41
C GLY A 107 14.68 -1.34 -1.41
N GLU A 108 15.31 -1.09 -0.24
CA GLU A 108 15.24 -2.02 0.88
C GLU A 108 13.78 -2.24 1.28
N LYS A 109 13.39 -3.50 1.45
CA LYS A 109 11.98 -3.87 1.60
C LYS A 109 11.79 -5.00 2.59
N TYR A 110 10.72 -4.90 3.37
CA TYR A 110 10.31 -5.88 4.37
C TYR A 110 8.81 -6.08 4.28
N ILE A 111 8.34 -7.30 4.52
CA ILE A 111 6.91 -7.62 4.52
C ILE A 111 6.57 -8.53 5.69
N LEU A 112 5.47 -8.24 6.37
CA LEU A 112 4.80 -9.14 7.30
C LEU A 112 3.37 -9.35 6.83
N THR A 113 3.05 -10.59 6.46
CA THR A 113 1.66 -11.00 6.25
C THR A 113 1.12 -11.66 7.51
N VAL A 114 -0.14 -11.38 7.86
CA VAL A 114 -0.74 -11.82 9.12
C VAL A 114 -1.88 -12.79 8.83
N PRO A 115 -1.70 -14.09 9.11
CA PRO A 115 -2.75 -15.10 8.94
C PRO A 115 -4.00 -14.74 9.74
N GLY A 116 -5.19 -14.95 9.16
CA GLY A 116 -6.47 -14.71 9.80
C GLY A 116 -6.88 -13.24 9.94
N ALA A 117 -6.01 -12.29 9.57
CA ALA A 117 -6.34 -10.87 9.62
C ALA A 117 -7.05 -10.42 8.34
N GLY A 118 -8.14 -9.69 8.49
CA GLY A 118 -8.87 -9.03 7.40
C GLY A 118 -8.29 -7.64 7.05
N HIS A 119 -9.09 -6.87 6.28
CA HIS A 119 -8.69 -5.53 5.81
C HIS A 119 -8.39 -4.56 6.96
N GLY A 120 -7.18 -3.98 6.98
CA GLY A 120 -6.75 -3.04 8.01
C GLY A 120 -6.56 -3.64 9.40
N MET A 121 -6.56 -4.97 9.51
CA MET A 121 -6.52 -5.69 10.79
C MET A 121 -5.16 -6.30 11.12
N SER A 122 -4.11 -5.99 10.34
CA SER A 122 -2.76 -6.54 10.54
C SER A 122 -2.24 -6.29 11.97
N TYR A 123 -2.44 -5.07 12.50
CA TYR A 123 -2.07 -4.72 13.88
C TYR A 123 -2.80 -5.56 14.92
N PHE A 124 -4.11 -5.76 14.76
CA PHE A 124 -4.93 -6.50 15.72
C PHE A 124 -4.71 -8.01 15.61
N GLY A 125 -4.43 -8.52 14.41
CA GLY A 125 -4.17 -9.93 14.16
C GLY A 125 -2.85 -10.42 14.75
N ASN A 126 -1.79 -9.58 14.74
CA ASN A 126 -0.50 -9.89 15.34
C ASN A 126 0.21 -8.64 15.88
N ARG A 127 -0.37 -8.07 16.94
CA ARG A 127 0.13 -6.82 17.55
C ARG A 127 1.60 -6.91 17.94
N ARG A 128 2.05 -8.04 18.48
CA ARG A 128 3.42 -8.21 18.96
C ARG A 128 4.42 -8.03 17.83
N GLU A 129 4.25 -8.75 16.73
CA GLU A 129 5.16 -8.72 15.59
C GLU A 129 5.04 -7.39 14.82
N TYR A 130 3.83 -6.86 14.67
CA TYR A 130 3.59 -5.57 14.04
C TYR A 130 4.38 -4.46 14.76
N VAL A 131 4.24 -4.34 16.07
CA VAL A 131 4.96 -3.34 16.89
C VAL A 131 6.45 -3.61 16.88
N ARG A 132 6.90 -4.87 16.99
CA ARG A 132 8.31 -5.24 16.98
C ARG A 132 8.98 -4.81 15.68
N LEU A 133 8.38 -5.13 14.54
CA LEU A 133 8.93 -4.78 13.22
C LEU A 133 8.86 -3.29 12.95
N THR A 134 7.77 -2.61 13.34
CA THR A 134 7.68 -1.15 13.18
C THR A 134 8.77 -0.44 13.99
N LYS A 135 8.96 -0.81 15.27
CA LYS A 135 10.03 -0.24 16.10
C LYS A 135 11.42 -0.55 15.54
N TRP A 136 11.66 -1.77 15.11
CA TRP A 136 12.93 -2.17 14.50
C TRP A 136 13.21 -1.34 13.23
N PHE A 137 12.21 -1.17 12.36
CA PHE A 137 12.31 -0.38 11.14
C PHE A 137 12.62 1.08 11.43
N MET A 138 11.87 1.68 12.37
CA MET A 138 12.12 3.07 12.80
C MET A 138 13.53 3.24 13.37
N ASN A 139 13.96 2.36 14.28
CA ASN A 139 15.31 2.44 14.87
C ASN A 139 16.42 2.26 13.83
N ARG A 140 16.19 1.46 12.81
CA ARG A 140 17.18 1.21 11.75
C ARG A 140 17.40 2.42 10.85
N TYR A 141 16.33 3.13 10.49
CA TYR A 141 16.37 4.16 9.45
C TYR A 141 16.20 5.59 9.97
N MET A 142 15.58 5.81 11.12
CA MET A 142 15.42 7.15 11.69
C MET A 142 16.59 7.57 12.58
N GLY A 143 17.59 6.71 12.80
CA GLY A 143 18.67 6.97 13.74
C GLY A 143 18.22 6.92 15.21
N LYS A 144 19.17 6.98 16.15
CA LYS A 144 18.87 7.09 17.58
C LYS A 144 18.44 8.52 17.94
N SER A 145 17.32 8.97 17.41
CA SER A 145 16.63 10.17 17.90
C SER A 145 15.74 9.70 19.04
N GLY A 146 16.18 9.96 20.28
CA GLY A 146 15.60 9.50 21.52
C GLY A 146 14.07 9.41 21.52
N ILE A 147 13.59 8.21 21.49
CA ILE A 147 12.29 7.83 22.00
C ILE A 147 12.59 6.68 22.97
N ASP A 148 12.98 7.05 24.18
CA ASP A 148 13.00 6.19 25.35
C ASP A 148 11.55 5.95 25.84
#